data_216791f4f421512f53c1bf8448e1708e
#
_entry.id   216791f4f421512f53c1bf8448e1708e
#
_cell.length_a   1.000
_cell.length_b   1.000
_cell.length_c   1.000
_cell.angle_alpha   90.00
_cell.angle_beta   90.00
_cell.angle_gamma   90.00
#
_symmetry.space_group_name_H-M   'P 1'
#
loop_
_entity.id
_entity.type
_entity.pdbx_description
1 polymer ?
#
loop_
_entity_poly.entity_id
_entity_poly.type
_entity_poly.pdbx_seq_one_letter_code
_entity_poly.pdbx_strand_id
1 'polypeptide(L)'
;SMMATLLVATSGAGADDIKLPDMGSPADAVLSKSDEARIGRAIMAQIQQSGSVVEDPIVTEYINEVGSRIVAHVNDGTQSFEFFVIDDPNINAFALPGGFIGVHTGLLEATRNEDELAGVLAHEVAHVTQRHIARAIHASQRQSIMNTAIMLGAILAGVVSGDSDVAQAGMVVAQGTAAQQQINFTRSNEYEADRIGIGAMGDAGFDPHGMASFFEVMSRQSPADLDMRLPEFLRTHPVTTQRIAEARNRARAYPRRPSKDSVNYGIAGARMKVDSYDTEEGAVEYFESRDYEQQNDIEKYGRAVAYQRAGRYRDANRIFEELLERNQKVIAYHIGVGETQLALEQNDLGVATFERAVSLFPRNVPLVIHYGEGLLKLGEADKAHRILLDLMNNVPPTPEQVRLIARAANQAGDTAEALYYLSEYHLMTGNLVGGISFLQRALALPELQEIQRIRFEARIDFIREYMSEEQLKQLQRSQPVGASARNSG
;
A
#
# COMPACT_ATOMS: atom_id res chain seq x y z
N SER A 1 71.02 -36.70 -5.13
CA SER A 1 69.58 -37.09 -5.20
C SER A 1 68.75 -35.90 -4.91
N MET A 2 68.22 -35.28 -5.92
CA MET A 2 67.34 -34.13 -5.83
C MET A 2 65.94 -34.60 -6.25
N MET A 3 65.05 -34.63 -5.31
CA MET A 3 63.65 -35.04 -5.50
C MET A 3 62.81 -33.78 -5.75
N ALA A 4 62.31 -33.62 -6.99
CA ALA A 4 61.45 -32.52 -7.40
C ALA A 4 60.00 -32.89 -7.07
N THR A 5 59.36 -32.10 -6.18
CA THR A 5 57.96 -32.26 -5.83
C THR A 5 57.14 -31.46 -6.82
N LEU A 6 56.30 -32.14 -7.60
CA LEU A 6 55.37 -31.55 -8.57
C LEU A 6 54.10 -31.11 -7.82
N LEU A 7 53.85 -29.78 -7.74
CA LEU A 7 52.56 -29.23 -7.25
C LEU A 7 51.58 -29.25 -8.42
N VAL A 8 50.53 -30.07 -8.30
CA VAL A 8 49.38 -30.04 -9.21
C VAL A 8 48.39 -28.99 -8.66
N ALA A 9 48.29 -27.87 -9.34
CA ALA A 9 47.22 -26.86 -9.10
C ALA A 9 45.92 -27.35 -9.73
N THR A 10 44.97 -27.76 -8.91
CA THR A 10 43.58 -27.99 -9.38
C THR A 10 42.88 -26.65 -9.45
N SER A 11 42.71 -26.12 -10.67
CA SER A 11 41.78 -25.01 -10.95
C SER A 11 40.36 -25.54 -10.80
N GLY A 12 39.69 -25.17 -9.72
CA GLY A 12 38.24 -25.35 -9.59
C GLY A 12 37.53 -24.44 -10.62
N ALA A 13 37.00 -25.04 -11.66
CA ALA A 13 36.05 -24.38 -12.54
C ALA A 13 34.80 -24.09 -11.71
N GLY A 14 34.51 -22.80 -11.45
CA GLY A 14 33.22 -22.37 -10.95
C GLY A 14 32.14 -22.83 -11.94
N ALA A 15 31.18 -23.60 -11.48
CA ALA A 15 29.99 -23.87 -12.24
C ALA A 15 29.24 -22.53 -12.41
N ASP A 16 29.33 -21.94 -13.58
CA ASP A 16 28.41 -20.88 -13.99
C ASP A 16 27.00 -21.46 -13.88
N ASP A 17 26.19 -20.89 -13.00
CA ASP A 17 24.73 -21.18 -12.94
C ASP A 17 24.14 -20.82 -14.31
N ILE A 18 24.02 -21.81 -15.17
CA ILE A 18 23.27 -21.69 -16.42
C ILE A 18 21.82 -21.49 -16.01
N LYS A 19 21.37 -20.22 -15.94
CA LYS A 19 19.94 -19.90 -15.87
C LYS A 19 19.29 -20.47 -17.12
N LEU A 20 18.64 -21.63 -16.97
CA LEU A 20 17.81 -22.19 -18.03
C LEU A 20 16.73 -21.15 -18.39
N PRO A 21 16.38 -20.98 -19.67
CA PRO A 21 15.28 -20.14 -20.07
C PRO A 21 14.02 -20.56 -19.30
N ASP A 22 13.31 -19.59 -18.74
CA ASP A 22 12.03 -19.81 -18.10
C ASP A 22 11.07 -20.37 -19.18
N MET A 23 10.77 -21.67 -19.08
CA MET A 23 9.88 -22.38 -20.04
C MET A 23 8.41 -21.96 -19.86
N GLY A 24 8.13 -20.94 -19.03
CA GLY A 24 6.79 -20.51 -18.69
C GLY A 24 6.08 -21.48 -17.74
N SER A 25 5.33 -20.93 -16.80
CA SER A 25 4.47 -21.74 -15.95
C SER A 25 3.20 -22.16 -16.73
N PRO A 26 2.64 -23.35 -16.54
CA PRO A 26 1.30 -23.67 -17.07
C PRO A 26 0.23 -22.64 -16.72
N ALA A 27 0.41 -21.88 -15.62
CA ALA A 27 -0.42 -20.75 -15.24
C ALA A 27 -0.32 -19.57 -16.20
N ASP A 28 0.84 -19.37 -16.90
CA ASP A 28 1.02 -18.30 -17.89
C ASP A 28 0.12 -18.48 -19.12
N ALA A 29 -0.21 -19.70 -19.45
CA ALA A 29 -1.11 -20.02 -20.55
C ALA A 29 -2.57 -19.60 -20.26
N VAL A 30 -2.93 -19.45 -18.98
CA VAL A 30 -4.28 -19.10 -18.56
C VAL A 30 -4.38 -17.65 -18.10
N LEU A 31 -3.36 -17.15 -17.43
CA LEU A 31 -3.31 -15.77 -16.90
C LEU A 31 -1.86 -15.28 -16.97
N SER A 32 -1.59 -14.39 -17.91
CA SER A 32 -0.27 -13.78 -18.04
C SER A 32 0.01 -12.80 -16.89
N LYS A 33 1.29 -12.50 -16.59
CA LYS A 33 1.66 -11.47 -15.60
C LYS A 33 1.07 -10.09 -15.94
N SER A 34 0.95 -9.75 -17.23
CA SER A 34 0.32 -8.51 -17.70
C SER A 34 -1.19 -8.50 -17.42
N ASP A 35 -1.86 -9.65 -17.57
CA ASP A 35 -3.28 -9.76 -17.21
C ASP A 35 -3.49 -9.66 -15.71
N GLU A 36 -2.64 -10.32 -14.91
CA GLU A 36 -2.68 -10.17 -13.45
C GLU A 36 -2.53 -8.71 -13.03
N ALA A 37 -1.56 -7.99 -13.60
CA ALA A 37 -1.37 -6.57 -13.31
C ALA A 37 -2.57 -5.70 -13.75
N ARG A 38 -3.20 -6.01 -14.89
CA ARG A 38 -4.39 -5.31 -15.37
C ARG A 38 -5.59 -5.54 -14.45
N ILE A 39 -5.81 -6.78 -14.05
CA ILE A 39 -6.88 -7.18 -13.13
C ILE A 39 -6.67 -6.54 -11.77
N GLY A 40 -5.46 -6.63 -11.21
CA GLY A 40 -5.13 -6.03 -9.91
C GLY A 40 -5.37 -4.53 -9.89
N ARG A 41 -4.95 -3.79 -10.94
CA ARG A 41 -5.24 -2.36 -11.05
C ARG A 41 -6.74 -2.07 -11.11
N ALA A 42 -7.52 -2.89 -11.81
CA ALA A 42 -8.97 -2.69 -11.88
C ALA A 42 -9.65 -2.91 -10.50
N ILE A 43 -9.20 -3.93 -9.76
CA ILE A 43 -9.69 -4.18 -8.40
C ILE A 43 -9.26 -3.05 -7.46
N MET A 44 -7.97 -2.65 -7.52
CA MET A 44 -7.45 -1.56 -6.69
C MET A 44 -8.19 -0.25 -6.94
N ALA A 45 -8.52 0.06 -8.20
CA ALA A 45 -9.34 1.23 -8.54
C ALA A 45 -10.72 1.19 -7.87
N GLN A 46 -11.37 0.02 -7.78
CA GLN A 46 -12.66 -0.14 -7.09
C GLN A 46 -12.50 0.05 -5.58
N ILE A 47 -11.44 -0.52 -4.98
CA ILE A 47 -11.15 -0.35 -3.55
C ILE A 47 -10.90 1.13 -3.22
N GLN A 48 -10.14 1.84 -4.05
CA GLN A 48 -9.91 3.28 -3.87
C GLN A 48 -11.21 4.10 -3.98
N GLN A 49 -12.07 3.74 -4.93
CA GLN A 49 -13.36 4.41 -5.10
C GLN A 49 -14.33 4.17 -3.93
N SER A 50 -14.18 3.08 -3.18
CA SER A 50 -14.99 2.82 -1.97
C SER A 50 -14.66 3.78 -0.81
N GLY A 51 -13.52 4.47 -0.86
CA GLY A 51 -13.06 5.37 0.19
C GLY A 51 -12.57 4.68 1.46
N SER A 52 -12.32 3.37 1.41
CA SER A 52 -11.87 2.58 2.56
C SER A 52 -10.36 2.45 2.69
N VAL A 53 -9.60 2.97 1.73
CA VAL A 53 -8.13 3.02 1.83
C VAL A 53 -7.74 4.09 2.85
N VAL A 54 -6.90 3.71 3.80
CA VAL A 54 -6.32 4.65 4.77
C VAL A 54 -5.35 5.58 4.04
N GLU A 55 -5.65 6.88 4.04
CA GLU A 55 -4.86 7.92 3.36
C GLU A 55 -3.76 8.52 4.27
N ASP A 56 -3.35 7.81 5.31
CA ASP A 56 -2.27 8.25 6.21
C ASP A 56 -0.89 7.93 5.60
N PRO A 57 -0.12 8.94 5.16
CA PRO A 57 1.17 8.70 4.51
C PRO A 57 2.20 8.03 5.44
N ILE A 58 2.14 8.27 6.76
CA ILE A 58 3.07 7.69 7.74
C ILE A 58 2.81 6.18 7.87
N VAL A 59 1.55 5.79 7.96
CA VAL A 59 1.14 4.39 8.07
C VAL A 59 1.42 3.63 6.77
N THR A 60 1.05 4.23 5.65
CA THR A 60 1.27 3.64 4.32
C THR A 60 2.75 3.43 4.02
N GLU A 61 3.60 4.42 4.32
CA GLU A 61 5.05 4.30 4.14
C GLU A 61 5.63 3.19 5.01
N TYR A 62 5.21 3.09 6.27
CA TYR A 62 5.67 2.04 7.17
C TYR A 62 5.33 0.64 6.64
N ILE A 63 4.10 0.41 6.17
CA ILE A 63 3.70 -0.90 5.62
C ILE A 63 4.48 -1.21 4.34
N ASN A 64 4.70 -0.22 3.47
CA ASN A 64 5.53 -0.37 2.28
C ASN A 64 7.00 -0.63 2.63
N GLU A 65 7.57 -0.03 3.68
CA GLU A 65 8.91 -0.31 4.17
C GLU A 65 9.06 -1.79 4.58
N VAL A 66 8.16 -2.28 5.44
CA VAL A 66 8.18 -3.69 5.90
C VAL A 66 8.00 -4.64 4.71
N GLY A 67 7.00 -4.38 3.86
CA GLY A 67 6.72 -5.20 2.69
C GLY A 67 7.88 -5.23 1.70
N SER A 68 8.48 -4.08 1.39
CA SER A 68 9.61 -3.97 0.46
C SER A 68 10.85 -4.71 0.96
N ARG A 69 11.14 -4.65 2.28
CA ARG A 69 12.22 -5.44 2.88
C ARG A 69 12.03 -6.93 2.66
N ILE A 70 10.80 -7.44 2.79
CA ILE A 70 10.47 -8.85 2.55
C ILE A 70 10.59 -9.19 1.06
N VAL A 71 9.99 -8.37 0.19
CA VAL A 71 9.98 -8.56 -1.26
C VAL A 71 11.40 -8.62 -1.84
N ALA A 72 12.34 -7.83 -1.32
CA ALA A 72 13.73 -7.80 -1.77
C ALA A 72 14.43 -9.17 -1.69
N HIS A 73 13.94 -10.11 -0.89
CA HIS A 73 14.53 -11.43 -0.68
C HIS A 73 13.79 -12.58 -1.38
N VAL A 74 12.63 -12.33 -2.00
CA VAL A 74 11.82 -13.39 -2.63
C VAL A 74 11.38 -13.05 -4.05
N ASN A 75 11.59 -11.81 -4.49
CA ASN A 75 11.21 -11.37 -5.83
C ASN A 75 12.42 -11.38 -6.77
N ASP A 76 12.24 -11.93 -7.94
CA ASP A 76 13.25 -11.94 -9.02
C ASP A 76 13.31 -10.62 -9.82
N GLY A 77 12.59 -9.59 -9.37
CA GLY A 77 12.49 -8.29 -10.04
C GLY A 77 11.50 -8.24 -11.19
N THR A 78 10.77 -9.33 -11.45
CA THR A 78 9.80 -9.40 -12.58
C THR A 78 8.41 -8.88 -12.21
N GLN A 79 8.14 -8.61 -10.94
CA GLN A 79 6.85 -8.16 -10.44
C GLN A 79 7.01 -6.96 -9.51
N SER A 80 6.17 -5.95 -9.69
CA SER A 80 6.03 -4.84 -8.75
C SER A 80 5.14 -5.24 -7.58
N PHE A 81 5.38 -4.63 -6.41
CA PHE A 81 4.55 -4.80 -5.24
C PHE A 81 4.10 -3.43 -4.73
N GLU A 82 2.85 -3.37 -4.28
CA GLU A 82 2.25 -2.19 -3.66
C GLU A 82 1.46 -2.63 -2.43
N PHE A 83 1.78 -2.03 -1.28
CA PHE A 83 1.11 -2.32 -0.02
C PHE A 83 0.20 -1.16 0.36
N PHE A 84 -1.03 -1.45 0.77
CA PHE A 84 -2.01 -0.46 1.17
C PHE A 84 -2.78 -0.91 2.40
N VAL A 85 -3.32 0.04 3.14
CA VAL A 85 -4.08 -0.23 4.37
C VAL A 85 -5.56 0.06 4.13
N ILE A 86 -6.41 -0.81 4.64
CA ILE A 86 -7.87 -0.68 4.58
C ILE A 86 -8.38 -0.39 5.99
N ASP A 87 -9.23 0.61 6.10
CA ASP A 87 -9.96 0.93 7.32
C ASP A 87 -11.07 -0.11 7.56
N ASP A 88 -10.67 -1.22 8.15
CA ASP A 88 -11.55 -2.32 8.53
C ASP A 88 -11.05 -2.94 9.84
N PRO A 89 -11.89 -2.99 10.90
CA PRO A 89 -11.51 -3.55 12.19
C PRO A 89 -11.36 -5.08 12.20
N ASN A 90 -11.74 -5.77 11.11
CA ASN A 90 -11.54 -7.21 10.99
C ASN A 90 -10.05 -7.54 10.84
N ILE A 91 -9.62 -8.62 11.48
CA ILE A 91 -8.25 -9.11 11.32
C ILE A 91 -8.12 -9.79 9.98
N ASN A 92 -7.45 -9.14 9.04
CA ASN A 92 -7.24 -9.66 7.69
C ASN A 92 -6.02 -9.03 6.99
N ALA A 93 -5.42 -9.78 6.07
CA ALA A 93 -4.57 -9.31 4.99
C ALA A 93 -4.86 -10.16 3.77
N PHE A 94 -4.62 -9.63 2.59
CA PHE A 94 -4.89 -10.37 1.35
C PHE A 94 -4.00 -9.89 0.21
N ALA A 95 -3.68 -10.82 -0.67
CA ALA A 95 -2.98 -10.55 -1.93
C ALA A 95 -3.96 -10.47 -3.09
N LEU A 96 -3.78 -9.50 -3.98
CA LEU A 96 -4.46 -9.35 -5.25
C LEU A 96 -3.53 -9.73 -6.41
N PRO A 97 -4.09 -10.09 -7.58
CA PRO A 97 -3.31 -10.24 -8.79
C PRO A 97 -2.47 -8.98 -9.06
N GLY A 98 -1.26 -9.16 -9.60
CA GLY A 98 -0.40 -8.03 -9.98
C GLY A 98 0.45 -7.44 -8.85
N GLY A 99 0.44 -8.04 -7.65
CA GLY A 99 1.33 -7.65 -6.55
C GLY A 99 0.78 -6.62 -5.58
N PHE A 100 -0.53 -6.36 -5.60
CA PHE A 100 -1.18 -5.52 -4.60
C PHE A 100 -1.47 -6.33 -3.34
N ILE A 101 -1.08 -5.82 -2.17
CA ILE A 101 -1.28 -6.47 -0.87
C ILE A 101 -2.01 -5.50 0.05
N GLY A 102 -3.22 -5.88 0.46
CA GLY A 102 -4.05 -5.13 1.40
C GLY A 102 -3.85 -5.62 2.84
N VAL A 103 -3.82 -4.67 3.77
CA VAL A 103 -3.72 -4.92 5.22
C VAL A 103 -4.85 -4.20 5.91
N HIS A 104 -5.67 -4.90 6.68
CA HIS A 104 -6.73 -4.27 7.46
C HIS A 104 -6.15 -3.60 8.72
N THR A 105 -6.74 -2.49 9.15
CA THR A 105 -6.40 -1.82 10.42
C THR A 105 -6.52 -2.77 11.60
N GLY A 106 -7.51 -3.67 11.60
CA GLY A 106 -7.68 -4.70 12.63
C GLY A 106 -6.50 -5.68 12.73
N LEU A 107 -5.76 -5.94 11.64
CA LEU A 107 -4.54 -6.75 11.71
C LEU A 107 -3.42 -6.01 12.45
N LEU A 108 -3.24 -4.71 12.16
CA LEU A 108 -2.23 -3.89 12.85
C LEU A 108 -2.48 -3.82 14.36
N GLU A 109 -3.74 -3.78 14.76
CA GLU A 109 -4.12 -3.80 16.18
C GLU A 109 -3.95 -5.18 16.82
N ALA A 110 -4.12 -6.25 16.07
CA ALA A 110 -4.05 -7.63 16.57
C ALA A 110 -2.62 -8.15 16.72
N THR A 111 -1.66 -7.62 15.97
CA THR A 111 -0.25 -7.99 16.08
C THR A 111 0.36 -7.40 17.36
N ARG A 112 1.14 -8.21 18.06
CA ARG A 112 1.75 -7.84 19.35
C ARG A 112 3.15 -7.27 19.20
N ASN A 113 3.76 -7.47 18.05
CA ASN A 113 5.09 -7.00 17.67
C ASN A 113 5.22 -6.97 16.16
N GLU A 114 6.27 -6.30 15.68
CA GLU A 114 6.55 -6.12 14.25
C GLU A 114 6.83 -7.44 13.52
N ASP A 115 7.42 -8.44 14.21
CA ASP A 115 7.72 -9.75 13.61
C ASP A 115 6.43 -10.54 13.28
N GLU A 116 5.36 -10.36 14.07
CA GLU A 116 4.05 -10.96 13.77
C GLU A 116 3.43 -10.33 12.51
N LEU A 117 3.48 -9.01 12.38
CA LEU A 117 3.02 -8.30 11.18
C LEU A 117 3.84 -8.70 9.95
N ALA A 118 5.17 -8.72 10.09
CA ALA A 118 6.08 -9.16 9.02
C ALA A 118 5.79 -10.60 8.59
N GLY A 119 5.40 -11.47 9.52
CA GLY A 119 5.01 -12.85 9.25
C GLY A 119 3.80 -12.93 8.32
N VAL A 120 2.76 -12.14 8.58
CA VAL A 120 1.57 -12.08 7.72
C VAL A 120 1.90 -11.50 6.36
N LEU A 121 2.63 -10.37 6.31
CA LEU A 121 3.05 -9.76 5.04
C LEU A 121 3.91 -10.72 4.20
N ALA A 122 4.83 -11.46 4.83
CA ALA A 122 5.67 -12.45 4.15
C ALA A 122 4.84 -13.61 3.58
N HIS A 123 3.79 -14.02 4.27
CA HIS A 123 2.83 -15.02 3.79
C HIS A 123 2.09 -14.50 2.53
N GLU A 124 1.57 -13.27 2.55
CA GLU A 124 0.89 -12.66 1.40
C GLU A 124 1.84 -12.46 0.21
N VAL A 125 3.06 -11.98 0.47
CA VAL A 125 4.11 -11.85 -0.57
C VAL A 125 4.40 -13.22 -1.21
N ALA A 126 4.44 -14.30 -0.41
CA ALA A 126 4.64 -15.65 -0.93
C ALA A 126 3.47 -16.10 -1.83
N HIS A 127 2.22 -15.77 -1.49
CA HIS A 127 1.08 -16.05 -2.34
C HIS A 127 1.20 -15.39 -3.71
N VAL A 128 1.69 -14.16 -3.76
CA VAL A 128 1.92 -13.42 -5.01
C VAL A 128 3.07 -14.03 -5.81
N THR A 129 4.24 -14.20 -5.19
CA THR A 129 5.45 -14.70 -5.88
C THR A 129 5.27 -16.12 -6.42
N GLN A 130 4.50 -16.97 -5.71
CA GLN A 130 4.14 -18.32 -6.16
C GLN A 130 2.91 -18.35 -7.07
N ARG A 131 2.33 -17.19 -7.36
CA ARG A 131 1.18 -17.04 -8.26
C ARG A 131 0.00 -17.96 -7.91
N HIS A 132 -0.30 -18.07 -6.62
CA HIS A 132 -1.31 -19.02 -6.13
C HIS A 132 -2.69 -18.73 -6.73
N ILE A 133 -3.05 -17.45 -6.98
CA ILE A 133 -4.31 -17.06 -7.63
C ILE A 133 -4.36 -17.57 -9.07
N ALA A 134 -3.30 -17.35 -9.87
CA ALA A 134 -3.24 -17.81 -11.25
C ALA A 134 -3.30 -19.35 -11.33
N ARG A 135 -2.61 -20.03 -10.41
CA ARG A 135 -2.65 -21.51 -10.29
C ARG A 135 -4.04 -22.03 -9.91
N ALA A 136 -4.76 -21.33 -9.02
CA ALA A 136 -6.14 -21.69 -8.65
C ALA A 136 -7.12 -21.52 -9.82
N ILE A 137 -6.99 -20.41 -10.58
CA ILE A 137 -7.79 -20.17 -11.79
C ILE A 137 -7.52 -21.24 -12.84
N HIS A 138 -6.25 -21.60 -13.08
CA HIS A 138 -5.88 -22.70 -13.98
C HIS A 138 -6.52 -24.03 -13.57
N ALA A 139 -6.52 -24.32 -12.28
CA ALA A 139 -7.11 -25.58 -11.76
C ALA A 139 -8.63 -25.63 -11.89
N SER A 140 -9.32 -24.50 -11.87
CA SER A 140 -10.80 -24.44 -11.85
C SER A 140 -11.47 -24.56 -13.24
N GLN A 141 -10.74 -24.49 -14.33
CA GLN A 141 -11.05 -24.73 -15.77
C GLN A 141 -12.45 -24.34 -16.33
N ARG A 142 -13.31 -23.59 -15.69
CA ARG A 142 -14.71 -23.48 -16.14
C ARG A 142 -15.33 -22.09 -16.28
N GLN A 143 -14.64 -20.99 -16.04
CA GLN A 143 -15.23 -19.65 -16.23
C GLN A 143 -14.28 -18.67 -16.86
N SER A 144 -14.83 -17.72 -17.64
CA SER A 144 -14.07 -16.62 -18.22
C SER A 144 -13.22 -15.93 -17.12
N ILE A 145 -11.91 -15.86 -17.33
CA ILE A 145 -10.93 -15.25 -16.42
C ILE A 145 -11.37 -13.87 -15.96
N MET A 146 -11.94 -13.09 -16.87
CA MET A 146 -12.42 -11.75 -16.58
C MET A 146 -13.59 -11.76 -15.58
N ASN A 147 -14.55 -12.68 -15.73
CA ASN A 147 -15.69 -12.76 -14.82
C ASN A 147 -15.27 -13.21 -13.41
N THR A 148 -14.28 -14.10 -13.31
CA THR A 148 -13.72 -14.53 -12.03
C THR A 148 -12.99 -13.38 -11.34
N ALA A 149 -12.24 -12.58 -12.07
CA ALA A 149 -11.50 -11.44 -11.52
C ALA A 149 -12.42 -10.28 -11.09
N ILE A 150 -13.44 -9.96 -11.88
CA ILE A 150 -14.47 -8.98 -11.52
C ILE A 150 -15.22 -9.43 -10.27
N MET A 151 -15.54 -10.74 -10.18
CA MET A 151 -16.19 -11.33 -9.02
C MET A 151 -15.32 -11.26 -7.77
N LEU A 152 -14.00 -11.51 -7.89
CA LEU A 152 -13.02 -11.32 -6.82
C LEU A 152 -12.96 -9.86 -6.34
N GLY A 153 -12.92 -8.93 -7.26
CA GLY A 153 -12.93 -7.50 -6.94
C GLY A 153 -14.21 -7.06 -6.23
N ALA A 154 -15.37 -7.56 -6.70
CA ALA A 154 -16.66 -7.27 -6.08
C ALA A 154 -16.78 -7.85 -4.66
N ILE A 155 -16.20 -9.05 -4.39
CA ILE A 155 -16.18 -9.66 -3.06
C ILE A 155 -15.35 -8.81 -2.11
N LEU A 156 -14.13 -8.44 -2.52
CA LEU A 156 -13.23 -7.63 -1.71
C LEU A 156 -13.78 -6.21 -1.49
N ALA A 157 -14.38 -5.58 -2.51
CA ALA A 157 -15.04 -4.29 -2.38
C ALA A 157 -16.30 -4.36 -1.50
N GLY A 158 -17.06 -5.46 -1.55
CA GLY A 158 -18.23 -5.68 -0.71
C GLY A 158 -17.91 -5.89 0.77
N VAL A 159 -16.74 -6.49 1.06
CA VAL A 159 -16.21 -6.65 2.43
C VAL A 159 -15.78 -5.29 3.00
N VAL A 160 -15.26 -4.42 2.16
CA VAL A 160 -14.69 -3.12 2.56
C VAL A 160 -15.78 -2.02 2.70
N SER A 161 -16.89 -2.10 1.96
CA SER A 161 -17.82 -0.94 1.90
C SER A 161 -18.87 -0.86 3.01
N GLY A 162 -19.13 -1.91 3.80
CA GLY A 162 -20.07 -1.89 4.95
C GLY A 162 -21.46 -1.22 4.73
N ASP A 163 -21.74 -0.71 3.53
CA ASP A 163 -22.85 0.19 3.25
C ASP A 163 -24.05 -0.55 2.64
N SER A 164 -25.25 -0.27 3.17
CA SER A 164 -26.49 -0.97 2.90
C SER A 164 -27.08 -0.76 1.49
N ASP A 165 -26.63 0.22 0.71
CA ASP A 165 -26.99 0.40 -0.71
C ASP A 165 -26.30 -0.62 -1.63
N VAL A 166 -25.35 -1.33 -1.12
CA VAL A 166 -24.76 -2.55 -1.69
C VAL A 166 -25.75 -3.74 -1.69
N ALA A 167 -26.98 -3.57 -1.22
CA ALA A 167 -27.99 -4.64 -1.26
C ALA A 167 -28.39 -5.07 -2.70
N GLN A 168 -28.20 -4.23 -3.71
CA GLN A 168 -28.22 -4.68 -5.11
C GLN A 168 -26.93 -5.43 -5.52
N ALA A 169 -25.80 -5.12 -4.90
CA ALA A 169 -24.62 -5.96 -4.90
C ALA A 169 -24.80 -7.22 -4.05
N GLY A 170 -25.79 -7.32 -3.18
CA GLY A 170 -26.11 -8.51 -2.38
C GLY A 170 -26.39 -9.77 -3.19
N MET A 171 -26.88 -9.67 -4.43
CA MET A 171 -26.90 -10.79 -5.35
C MET A 171 -25.49 -11.19 -5.82
N VAL A 172 -24.59 -10.24 -5.93
CA VAL A 172 -23.17 -10.46 -6.23
C VAL A 172 -22.47 -11.05 -5.00
N VAL A 173 -22.83 -10.61 -3.78
CA VAL A 173 -22.29 -11.15 -2.50
C VAL A 173 -22.73 -12.59 -2.26
N ALA A 174 -23.95 -13.01 -2.60
CA ALA A 174 -24.37 -14.40 -2.50
C ALA A 174 -23.63 -15.32 -3.52
N GLN A 175 -23.30 -14.79 -4.69
CA GLN A 175 -22.39 -15.45 -5.64
C GLN A 175 -20.92 -15.34 -5.17
N GLY A 176 -20.59 -14.28 -4.44
CA GLY A 176 -19.29 -14.00 -3.86
C GLY A 176 -18.85 -14.97 -2.78
N THR A 177 -19.74 -15.40 -1.90
CA THR A 177 -19.42 -16.46 -0.92
C THR A 177 -19.06 -17.80 -1.57
N ALA A 178 -19.67 -18.12 -2.71
CA ALA A 178 -19.30 -19.31 -3.49
C ALA A 178 -17.92 -19.15 -4.17
N ALA A 179 -17.58 -17.96 -4.64
CA ALA A 179 -16.27 -17.67 -5.24
C ALA A 179 -15.16 -17.60 -4.17
N GLN A 180 -15.41 -17.06 -3.00
CA GLN A 180 -14.46 -17.05 -1.88
C GLN A 180 -14.16 -18.48 -1.38
N GLN A 181 -15.14 -19.40 -1.42
CA GLN A 181 -14.88 -20.81 -1.19
C GLN A 181 -14.04 -21.46 -2.30
N GLN A 182 -14.09 -20.92 -3.52
CA GLN A 182 -13.30 -21.38 -4.66
C GLN A 182 -11.86 -20.83 -4.66
N ILE A 183 -11.63 -19.68 -3.97
CA ILE A 183 -10.30 -19.08 -3.71
C ILE A 183 -9.68 -19.64 -2.43
N ASN A 184 -10.32 -20.58 -1.75
CA ASN A 184 -9.66 -21.29 -0.67
C ASN A 184 -8.39 -21.92 -1.22
N PHE A 185 -7.27 -21.24 -0.95
CA PHE A 185 -5.96 -21.75 -1.31
C PHE A 185 -5.85 -23.19 -0.83
N THR A 186 -5.42 -24.08 -1.72
CA THR A 186 -5.29 -25.49 -1.31
C THR A 186 -4.34 -25.56 -0.13
N ARG A 187 -4.52 -26.53 0.75
CA ARG A 187 -3.62 -26.71 1.90
C ARG A 187 -2.14 -26.70 1.49
N SER A 188 -1.82 -27.22 0.31
CA SER A 188 -0.45 -27.20 -0.20
C SER A 188 0.06 -25.79 -0.47
N ASN A 189 -0.79 -24.89 -0.98
CA ASN A 189 -0.42 -23.49 -1.21
C ASN A 189 -0.16 -22.77 0.12
N GLU A 190 -0.96 -23.05 1.15
CA GLU A 190 -0.74 -22.50 2.49
C GLU A 190 0.62 -22.92 3.08
N TYR A 191 0.95 -24.22 3.00
CA TYR A 191 2.26 -24.70 3.44
C TYR A 191 3.42 -24.15 2.62
N GLU A 192 3.21 -23.92 1.31
CA GLU A 192 4.19 -23.32 0.43
C GLU A 192 4.43 -21.84 0.81
N ALA A 193 3.35 -21.09 1.05
CA ALA A 193 3.40 -19.69 1.47
C ALA A 193 4.08 -19.55 2.85
N ASP A 194 3.73 -20.38 3.83
CA ASP A 194 4.39 -20.42 5.14
C ASP A 194 5.90 -20.67 5.01
N ARG A 195 6.28 -21.66 4.20
CA ARG A 195 7.68 -22.05 4.01
C ARG A 195 8.51 -20.91 3.39
N ILE A 196 8.00 -20.28 2.35
CA ILE A 196 8.68 -19.20 1.64
C ILE A 196 8.70 -17.93 2.50
N GLY A 197 7.57 -17.60 3.13
CA GLY A 197 7.44 -16.44 4.01
C GLY A 197 8.39 -16.49 5.19
N ILE A 198 8.53 -17.63 5.87
CA ILE A 198 9.49 -17.84 6.98
C ILE A 198 10.92 -17.59 6.51
N GLY A 199 11.30 -18.08 5.32
CA GLY A 199 12.60 -17.82 4.72
C GLY A 199 12.81 -16.32 4.49
N ALA A 200 11.86 -15.69 3.82
CA ALA A 200 11.89 -14.26 3.51
C ALA A 200 12.02 -13.37 4.75
N MET A 201 11.28 -13.70 5.83
CA MET A 201 11.42 -12.99 7.12
C MET A 201 12.86 -13.06 7.65
N GLY A 202 13.43 -14.25 7.69
CA GLY A 202 14.80 -14.47 8.19
C GLY A 202 15.84 -13.68 7.41
N ASP A 203 15.74 -13.69 6.08
CA ASP A 203 16.65 -12.99 5.18
C ASP A 203 16.45 -11.47 5.25
N ALA A 204 15.20 -11.00 5.40
CA ALA A 204 14.87 -9.60 5.60
C ALA A 204 15.22 -9.04 6.99
N GLY A 205 15.68 -9.91 7.92
CA GLY A 205 16.14 -9.50 9.24
C GLY A 205 15.05 -9.46 10.31
N PHE A 206 13.85 -9.99 10.04
CA PHE A 206 12.80 -10.23 11.03
C PHE A 206 13.02 -11.56 11.76
N ASP A 207 12.41 -11.74 12.94
CA ASP A 207 12.40 -13.05 13.62
C ASP A 207 11.30 -13.96 13.02
N PRO A 208 11.65 -15.05 12.32
CA PRO A 208 10.67 -15.95 11.72
C PRO A 208 9.72 -16.62 12.71
N HIS A 209 10.04 -16.60 14.02
CA HIS A 209 9.12 -17.07 15.04
C HIS A 209 7.86 -16.23 15.16
N GLY A 210 7.84 -14.99 14.63
CA GLY A 210 6.69 -14.09 14.58
C GLY A 210 5.51 -14.71 13.84
N MET A 211 5.73 -15.38 12.70
CA MET A 211 4.66 -16.05 11.96
C MET A 211 3.96 -17.13 12.80
N ALA A 212 4.75 -18.01 13.45
CA ALA A 212 4.17 -19.03 14.31
C ALA A 212 3.44 -18.43 15.51
N SER A 213 3.99 -17.34 16.08
CA SER A 213 3.40 -16.60 17.18
C SER A 213 2.03 -16.00 16.79
N PHE A 214 1.93 -15.39 15.61
CA PHE A 214 0.67 -14.87 15.09
C PHE A 214 -0.37 -15.97 14.87
N PHE A 215 0.04 -17.11 14.30
CA PHE A 215 -0.86 -18.27 14.12
C PHE A 215 -1.43 -18.78 15.45
N GLU A 216 -0.63 -18.74 16.53
CA GLU A 216 -1.09 -19.11 17.87
C GLU A 216 -2.11 -18.11 18.43
N VAL A 217 -1.90 -16.81 18.18
CA VAL A 217 -2.89 -15.79 18.55
C VAL A 217 -4.20 -16.04 17.83
N MET A 218 -4.15 -16.26 16.53
CA MET A 218 -5.33 -16.53 15.71
C MET A 218 -6.06 -17.81 16.14
N SER A 219 -5.30 -18.87 16.46
CA SER A 219 -5.92 -20.15 16.90
C SER A 219 -6.67 -20.04 18.23
N ARG A 220 -6.28 -19.10 19.11
CA ARG A 220 -6.97 -18.86 20.38
C ARG A 220 -8.22 -17.99 20.23
N GLN A 221 -8.30 -17.19 19.17
CA GLN A 221 -9.48 -16.38 18.86
C GLN A 221 -10.56 -17.19 18.10
N SER A 222 -10.26 -18.43 17.74
CA SER A 222 -11.24 -19.34 17.16
C SER A 222 -12.28 -19.70 18.22
N PRO A 223 -13.58 -19.32 18.07
CA PRO A 223 -14.55 -19.43 19.14
C PRO A 223 -14.86 -20.89 19.48
N ALA A 224 -14.84 -21.21 20.77
CA ALA A 224 -15.56 -22.36 21.30
C ALA A 224 -17.09 -22.10 21.32
N ASP A 225 -17.52 -20.84 21.18
CA ASP A 225 -18.91 -20.43 21.15
C ASP A 225 -19.37 -20.10 19.72
N LEU A 226 -20.44 -20.77 19.32
CA LEU A 226 -21.02 -20.79 17.96
C LEU A 226 -21.57 -19.43 17.46
N ASP A 227 -21.54 -18.36 18.25
CA ASP A 227 -22.13 -17.07 17.91
C ASP A 227 -21.12 -15.97 17.49
N MET A 228 -19.82 -16.17 17.63
CA MET A 228 -18.82 -15.22 17.14
C MET A 228 -18.30 -15.63 15.76
N ARG A 229 -18.38 -14.71 14.80
CA ARG A 229 -17.81 -14.93 13.46
C ARG A 229 -16.30 -15.10 13.56
N LEU A 230 -15.77 -16.15 12.93
CA LEU A 230 -14.33 -16.35 12.78
C LEU A 230 -13.69 -15.12 12.14
N PRO A 231 -12.50 -14.66 12.63
CA PRO A 231 -11.71 -13.66 11.92
C PRO A 231 -11.59 -13.98 10.44
N GLU A 232 -11.68 -13.00 9.60
CA GLU A 232 -11.68 -13.16 8.14
C GLU A 232 -10.41 -13.86 7.67
N PHE A 233 -9.27 -13.50 8.25
CA PHE A 233 -8.00 -14.19 8.01
C PHE A 233 -8.09 -15.71 8.17
N LEU A 234 -8.77 -16.22 9.20
CA LEU A 234 -8.94 -17.66 9.42
C LEU A 234 -9.88 -18.32 8.40
N ARG A 235 -10.74 -17.54 7.75
CA ARG A 235 -11.64 -18.02 6.69
C ARG A 235 -10.91 -18.18 5.37
N THR A 236 -9.99 -17.27 5.06
CA THR A 236 -9.18 -17.28 3.83
C THR A 236 -7.93 -18.15 3.99
N HIS A 237 -7.31 -18.12 5.18
CA HIS A 237 -6.06 -18.82 5.53
C HIS A 237 -6.28 -19.71 6.77
N PRO A 238 -6.88 -20.90 6.66
CA PRO A 238 -7.15 -21.76 7.81
C PRO A 238 -5.88 -22.14 8.57
N VAL A 239 -5.78 -21.69 9.82
CA VAL A 239 -4.65 -22.00 10.70
C VAL A 239 -4.91 -23.32 11.43
N THR A 240 -4.18 -24.35 11.06
CA THR A 240 -4.25 -25.68 11.68
C THR A 240 -3.12 -25.86 12.69
N THR A 241 -3.31 -26.76 13.66
CA THR A 241 -2.25 -27.14 14.61
C THR A 241 -0.99 -27.66 13.89
N GLN A 242 -1.16 -28.27 12.72
CA GLN A 242 -0.06 -28.75 11.91
C GLN A 242 0.72 -27.59 11.27
N ARG A 243 0.05 -26.54 10.75
CA ARG A 243 0.73 -25.33 10.23
C ARG A 243 1.52 -24.64 11.34
N ILE A 244 0.93 -24.48 12.53
CA ILE A 244 1.63 -23.91 13.69
C ILE A 244 2.89 -24.72 14.03
N ALA A 245 2.77 -26.06 14.10
CA ALA A 245 3.90 -26.92 14.42
C ALA A 245 5.01 -26.84 13.36
N GLU A 246 4.63 -26.80 12.07
CA GLU A 246 5.57 -26.70 10.96
C GLU A 246 6.27 -25.34 10.95
N ALA A 247 5.53 -24.24 11.11
CA ALA A 247 6.09 -22.88 11.19
C ALA A 247 7.10 -22.79 12.35
N ARG A 248 6.77 -23.29 13.54
CA ARG A 248 7.70 -23.36 14.68
C ARG A 248 8.95 -24.17 14.36
N ASN A 249 8.79 -25.33 13.70
CA ASN A 249 9.92 -26.17 13.35
C ASN A 249 10.87 -25.50 12.37
N ARG A 250 10.33 -24.85 11.34
CA ARG A 250 11.12 -24.10 10.34
C ARG A 250 11.81 -22.89 10.96
N ALA A 251 11.11 -22.14 11.81
CA ALA A 251 11.67 -20.97 12.50
C ALA A 251 12.87 -21.35 13.39
N ARG A 252 12.95 -22.58 13.91
CA ARG A 252 14.11 -23.07 14.70
C ARG A 252 15.43 -23.09 13.92
N ALA A 253 15.39 -23.11 12.58
CA ALA A 253 16.59 -23.02 11.75
C ALA A 253 17.24 -21.63 11.81
N TYR A 254 16.53 -20.65 12.31
CA TYR A 254 16.97 -19.26 12.47
C TYR A 254 17.26 -18.96 13.94
N PRO A 255 18.34 -18.22 14.25
CA PRO A 255 18.60 -17.80 15.62
C PRO A 255 17.46 -16.88 16.09
N ARG A 256 16.97 -17.11 17.31
CA ARG A 256 16.03 -16.16 17.92
C ARG A 256 16.70 -14.80 18.05
N ARG A 257 16.04 -13.80 17.52
CA ARG A 257 16.42 -12.41 17.69
C ARG A 257 15.55 -11.82 18.80
N PRO A 258 16.12 -10.99 19.70
CA PRO A 258 15.27 -10.21 20.61
C PRO A 258 14.36 -9.36 19.73
N SER A 259 13.05 -9.57 19.81
CA SER A 259 12.10 -8.72 19.11
C SER A 259 12.29 -7.29 19.61
N LYS A 260 12.78 -6.43 18.75
CA LYS A 260 12.87 -5.00 18.99
C LYS A 260 12.06 -4.35 17.88
N ASP A 261 10.83 -4.04 18.24
CA ASP A 261 9.94 -3.32 17.35
C ASP A 261 10.61 -2.02 16.90
N SER A 262 10.44 -1.71 15.63
CA SER A 262 10.84 -0.39 15.13
C SER A 262 9.95 0.69 15.76
N VAL A 263 10.48 1.89 15.87
CA VAL A 263 9.68 3.03 16.32
C VAL A 263 8.50 3.27 15.37
N ASN A 264 8.70 3.01 14.08
CA ASN A 264 7.67 3.18 13.05
C ASN A 264 6.49 2.20 13.23
N TYR A 265 6.72 0.96 13.69
CA TYR A 265 5.66 0.02 14.07
C TYR A 265 4.77 0.61 15.15
N GLY A 266 5.37 1.11 16.22
CA GLY A 266 4.64 1.73 17.33
C GLY A 266 3.88 2.98 16.89
N ILE A 267 4.51 3.83 16.05
CA ILE A 267 3.88 5.03 15.48
C ILE A 267 2.66 4.66 14.64
N ALA A 268 2.78 3.71 13.71
CA ALA A 268 1.65 3.26 12.90
C ALA A 268 0.51 2.71 13.77
N GLY A 269 0.83 1.85 14.75
CA GLY A 269 -0.14 1.33 15.70
C GLY A 269 -0.83 2.42 16.52
N ALA A 270 -0.09 3.42 17.02
CA ALA A 270 -0.66 4.53 17.77
C ALA A 270 -1.61 5.40 16.93
N ARG A 271 -1.27 5.67 15.66
CA ARG A 271 -2.13 6.42 14.72
C ARG A 271 -3.42 5.65 14.44
N MET A 272 -3.31 4.37 14.09
CA MET A 272 -4.50 3.53 13.87
C MET A 272 -5.35 3.43 15.13
N LYS A 273 -4.72 3.38 16.32
CA LYS A 273 -5.45 3.41 17.59
C LYS A 273 -6.23 4.70 17.81
N VAL A 274 -5.65 5.86 17.47
CA VAL A 274 -6.39 7.15 17.52
C VAL A 274 -7.55 7.13 16.53
N ASP A 275 -7.35 6.61 15.32
CA ASP A 275 -8.38 6.60 14.27
C ASP A 275 -9.49 5.57 14.54
N SER A 276 -9.25 4.54 15.37
CA SER A 276 -10.26 3.53 15.73
C SER A 276 -11.36 4.04 16.65
N TYR A 277 -11.24 5.26 17.17
CA TYR A 277 -12.27 5.88 18.00
C TYR A 277 -13.23 6.73 17.17
N ASP A 278 -14.53 6.54 17.38
CA ASP A 278 -15.58 7.31 16.69
C ASP A 278 -15.56 8.80 17.06
N THR A 279 -15.02 9.15 18.22
CA THR A 279 -14.94 10.52 18.72
C THR A 279 -13.51 10.89 19.09
N GLU A 280 -13.19 12.17 18.89
CA GLU A 280 -11.88 12.73 19.25
C GLU A 280 -11.65 12.64 20.77
N GLU A 281 -12.69 12.87 21.56
CA GLU A 281 -12.66 12.76 23.03
C GLU A 281 -12.38 11.33 23.48
N GLY A 282 -12.94 10.31 22.81
CA GLY A 282 -12.70 8.91 23.14
C GLY A 282 -11.23 8.52 22.94
N ALA A 283 -10.59 8.99 21.88
CA ALA A 283 -9.17 8.80 21.67
C ALA A 283 -8.35 9.51 22.76
N VAL A 284 -8.71 10.75 23.11
CA VAL A 284 -8.04 11.51 24.18
C VAL A 284 -8.16 10.79 25.51
N GLU A 285 -9.37 10.37 25.92
CA GLU A 285 -9.61 9.65 27.17
C GLU A 285 -8.78 8.36 27.26
N TYR A 286 -8.69 7.61 26.17
CA TYR A 286 -7.88 6.40 26.13
C TYR A 286 -6.42 6.69 26.45
N PHE A 287 -5.80 7.67 25.78
CA PHE A 287 -4.39 8.00 26.02
C PHE A 287 -4.16 8.77 27.34
N GLU A 288 -5.17 9.44 27.88
CA GLU A 288 -5.11 10.07 29.21
C GLU A 288 -5.35 9.07 30.35
N SER A 289 -5.88 7.89 30.09
CA SER A 289 -6.18 6.87 31.13
C SER A 289 -4.95 6.42 31.92
N ARG A 290 -3.76 6.56 31.34
CA ARG A 290 -2.47 6.30 31.99
C ARG A 290 -1.77 7.64 32.31
N ASP A 291 -1.15 7.71 33.48
CA ASP A 291 -0.36 8.86 33.88
C ASP A 291 0.76 9.16 32.85
N TYR A 292 0.90 10.43 32.50
CA TYR A 292 1.87 10.89 31.49
C TYR A 292 3.31 10.44 31.76
N GLU A 293 3.74 10.51 33.02
CA GLU A 293 5.09 10.12 33.42
C GLU A 293 5.36 8.60 33.31
N GLN A 294 4.30 7.80 33.24
CA GLN A 294 4.37 6.35 33.06
C GLN A 294 4.28 5.92 31.59
N GLN A 295 3.94 6.84 30.71
CA GLN A 295 3.83 6.58 29.29
C GLN A 295 5.21 6.47 28.62
N ASN A 296 5.39 5.47 27.78
CA ASN A 296 6.53 5.40 26.89
C ASN A 296 6.39 6.39 25.71
N ASP A 297 7.43 6.55 24.90
CA ASP A 297 7.44 7.52 23.80
C ASP A 297 6.35 7.27 22.76
N ILE A 298 5.95 6.01 22.50
CA ILE A 298 4.86 5.67 21.57
C ILE A 298 3.49 6.05 22.14
N GLU A 299 3.25 5.77 23.44
CA GLU A 299 2.03 6.17 24.11
C GLU A 299 1.89 7.71 24.17
N LYS A 300 3.00 8.41 24.43
CA LYS A 300 3.07 9.88 24.36
C LYS A 300 2.80 10.39 22.94
N TYR A 301 3.36 9.74 21.93
CA TYR A 301 3.09 10.08 20.53
C TYR A 301 1.60 9.93 20.20
N GLY A 302 0.98 8.78 20.55
CA GLY A 302 -0.46 8.57 20.37
C GLY A 302 -1.31 9.63 21.08
N ARG A 303 -0.93 10.03 22.31
CA ARG A 303 -1.58 11.11 23.04
C ARG A 303 -1.46 12.46 22.32
N ALA A 304 -0.30 12.77 21.76
CA ALA A 304 -0.10 13.98 20.97
C ALA A 304 -0.95 13.99 19.70
N VAL A 305 -1.04 12.87 18.98
CA VAL A 305 -1.92 12.71 17.81
C VAL A 305 -3.39 12.86 18.20
N ALA A 306 -3.83 12.25 19.30
CA ALA A 306 -5.19 12.41 19.81
C ALA A 306 -5.50 13.88 20.14
N TYR A 307 -4.59 14.58 20.81
CA TYR A 307 -4.73 16.01 21.08
C TYR A 307 -4.79 16.86 19.82
N GLN A 308 -3.94 16.54 18.82
CA GLN A 308 -3.93 17.22 17.54
C GLN A 308 -5.26 17.07 16.82
N ARG A 309 -5.83 15.86 16.80
CA ARG A 309 -7.15 15.57 16.23
C ARG A 309 -8.26 16.32 16.95
N ALA A 310 -8.19 16.40 18.27
CA ALA A 310 -9.13 17.16 19.13
C ALA A 310 -8.90 18.69 19.12
N GLY A 311 -8.04 19.23 18.25
CA GLY A 311 -7.75 20.67 18.16
C GLY A 311 -6.95 21.23 19.35
N ARG A 312 -6.45 20.37 20.24
CA ARG A 312 -5.61 20.76 21.40
C ARG A 312 -4.15 20.94 20.97
N TYR A 313 -3.92 21.81 20.00
CA TYR A 313 -2.61 21.94 19.32
C TYR A 313 -1.47 22.33 20.25
N ARG A 314 -1.70 23.14 21.29
CA ARG A 314 -0.66 23.51 22.25
C ARG A 314 -0.17 22.33 23.07
N ASP A 315 -1.09 21.48 23.53
CA ASP A 315 -0.76 20.27 24.27
C ASP A 315 -0.04 19.26 23.38
N ALA A 316 -0.52 19.07 22.15
CA ALA A 316 0.11 18.23 21.14
C ALA A 316 1.53 18.67 20.82
N ASN A 317 1.72 19.97 20.51
CA ASN A 317 3.03 20.52 20.15
C ASN A 317 4.06 20.31 21.26
N ARG A 318 3.69 20.56 22.52
CA ARG A 318 4.59 20.33 23.66
C ARG A 318 5.10 18.89 23.73
N ILE A 319 4.23 17.92 23.48
CA ILE A 319 4.61 16.50 23.50
C ILE A 319 5.48 16.15 22.27
N PHE A 320 5.10 16.62 21.08
CA PHE A 320 5.90 16.37 19.88
C PHE A 320 7.31 16.98 19.99
N GLU A 321 7.46 18.19 20.54
CA GLU A 321 8.75 18.81 20.80
C GLU A 321 9.58 17.99 21.78
N GLU A 322 9.00 17.52 22.91
CA GLU A 322 9.66 16.62 23.86
C GLU A 322 10.16 15.35 23.19
N LEU A 323 9.35 14.73 22.35
CA LEU A 323 9.72 13.52 21.62
C LEU A 323 10.81 13.79 20.59
N LEU A 324 10.73 14.90 19.88
CA LEU A 324 11.72 15.30 18.88
C LEU A 324 13.08 15.61 19.52
N GLU A 325 13.12 16.26 20.68
CA GLU A 325 14.35 16.48 21.45
C GLU A 325 15.03 15.17 21.84
N ARG A 326 14.25 14.16 22.19
CA ARG A 326 14.77 12.83 22.55
C ARG A 326 15.29 12.05 21.35
N ASN A 327 14.63 12.14 20.20
CA ASN A 327 14.99 11.39 19.01
C ASN A 327 14.67 12.12 17.71
N GLN A 328 15.66 12.88 17.20
CA GLN A 328 15.56 13.62 15.94
C GLN A 328 15.58 12.76 14.68
N LYS A 329 15.74 11.44 14.80
CA LYS A 329 15.71 10.53 13.64
C LYS A 329 14.29 10.07 13.29
N VAL A 330 13.30 10.34 14.13
CA VAL A 330 11.92 9.93 13.93
C VAL A 330 11.17 11.00 13.14
N ILE A 331 10.88 10.71 11.90
CA ILE A 331 10.27 11.65 10.94
C ILE A 331 8.90 12.12 11.42
N ALA A 332 8.08 11.21 11.97
CA ALA A 332 6.75 11.53 12.47
C ALA A 332 6.75 12.61 13.57
N TYR A 333 7.83 12.73 14.34
CA TYR A 333 7.95 13.79 15.35
C TYR A 333 8.15 15.16 14.71
N HIS A 334 8.96 15.26 13.66
CA HIS A 334 9.13 16.50 12.88
C HIS A 334 7.80 16.92 12.23
N ILE A 335 7.07 15.97 11.67
CA ILE A 335 5.75 16.21 11.08
C ILE A 335 4.80 16.77 12.14
N GLY A 336 4.69 16.11 13.30
CA GLY A 336 3.83 16.53 14.39
C GLY A 336 4.13 17.95 14.91
N VAL A 337 5.42 18.26 15.09
CA VAL A 337 5.85 19.64 15.47
C VAL A 337 5.48 20.62 14.38
N GLY A 338 5.84 20.36 13.12
CA GLY A 338 5.57 21.29 12.01
C GLY A 338 4.08 21.56 11.82
N GLU A 339 3.24 20.52 11.82
CA GLU A 339 1.79 20.66 11.67
C GLU A 339 1.14 21.41 12.83
N THR A 340 1.55 21.12 14.06
CA THR A 340 0.98 21.81 15.24
C THR A 340 1.43 23.26 15.32
N GLN A 341 2.66 23.59 14.92
CA GLN A 341 3.11 24.97 14.79
C GLN A 341 2.31 25.73 13.74
N LEU A 342 2.05 25.15 12.56
CA LEU A 342 1.17 25.75 11.54
C LEU A 342 -0.27 25.93 12.05
N ALA A 343 -0.80 24.94 12.77
CA ALA A 343 -2.15 25.03 13.34
C ALA A 343 -2.27 26.09 14.46
N LEU A 344 -1.16 26.44 15.09
CA LEU A 344 -1.06 27.53 16.08
C LEU A 344 -0.76 28.91 15.43
N GLU A 345 -0.82 28.98 14.09
CA GLU A 345 -0.50 30.19 13.32
C GLU A 345 0.96 30.66 13.47
N GLN A 346 1.86 29.78 13.94
CA GLN A 346 3.30 30.02 14.02
C GLN A 346 3.97 29.66 12.68
N ASN A 347 3.53 30.31 11.61
CA ASN A 347 3.80 29.93 10.22
C ASN A 347 5.29 29.85 9.90
N ASP A 348 6.07 30.87 10.25
CA ASP A 348 7.52 30.91 10.00
C ASP A 348 8.25 29.76 10.70
N LEU A 349 7.82 29.45 11.94
CA LEU A 349 8.42 28.38 12.72
C LEU A 349 8.06 26.98 12.14
N GLY A 350 6.80 26.78 11.79
CA GLY A 350 6.33 25.54 11.18
C GLY A 350 7.03 25.26 9.84
N VAL A 351 7.15 26.28 8.98
CA VAL A 351 7.89 26.18 7.71
C VAL A 351 9.36 25.86 7.97
N ALA A 352 10.03 26.55 8.90
CA ALA A 352 11.42 26.28 9.24
C ALA A 352 11.63 24.86 9.81
N THR A 353 10.67 24.34 10.57
CA THR A 353 10.70 22.95 11.07
C THR A 353 10.65 21.96 9.92
N PHE A 354 9.72 22.12 8.98
CA PHE A 354 9.61 21.27 7.80
C PHE A 354 10.85 21.37 6.89
N GLU A 355 11.38 22.57 6.61
CA GLU A 355 12.57 22.76 5.79
C GLU A 355 13.80 22.06 6.37
N ARG A 356 13.99 22.16 7.68
CA ARG A 356 15.06 21.45 8.38
C ARG A 356 14.89 19.93 8.25
N ALA A 357 13.67 19.45 8.45
CA ALA A 357 13.37 18.04 8.36
C ALA A 357 13.59 17.49 6.93
N VAL A 358 13.12 18.18 5.89
CA VAL A 358 13.35 17.83 4.48
C VAL A 358 14.84 17.83 4.13
N SER A 359 15.63 18.71 4.71
CA SER A 359 17.09 18.73 4.53
C SER A 359 17.78 17.52 5.17
N LEU A 360 17.24 17.01 6.28
CA LEU A 360 17.74 15.80 6.95
C LEU A 360 17.26 14.52 6.27
N PHE A 361 16.04 14.52 5.76
CA PHE A 361 15.36 13.37 5.17
C PHE A 361 14.81 13.73 3.76
N PRO A 362 15.69 13.95 2.78
CA PRO A 362 15.27 14.36 1.44
C PRO A 362 14.39 13.28 0.80
N ARG A 363 13.31 13.71 0.17
CA ARG A 363 12.34 12.84 -0.54
C ARG A 363 11.67 11.78 0.34
N ASN A 364 11.66 11.97 1.65
CA ASN A 364 10.80 11.14 2.49
C ASN A 364 9.34 11.47 2.19
N VAL A 365 8.57 10.43 1.80
CA VAL A 365 7.22 10.61 1.27
C VAL A 365 6.29 11.28 2.28
N PRO A 366 6.08 10.76 3.51
CA PRO A 366 5.23 11.41 4.50
C PRO A 366 5.61 12.86 4.77
N LEU A 367 6.89 13.12 4.96
CA LEU A 367 7.39 14.45 5.30
C LEU A 367 7.08 15.47 4.19
N VAL A 368 7.35 15.11 2.93
CA VAL A 368 7.11 16.01 1.78
C VAL A 368 5.62 16.23 1.56
N ILE A 369 4.78 15.20 1.75
CA ILE A 369 3.33 15.31 1.62
C ILE A 369 2.77 16.27 2.68
N HIS A 370 3.07 16.06 3.97
CA HIS A 370 2.59 16.93 5.04
C HIS A 370 3.11 18.37 4.91
N TYR A 371 4.37 18.55 4.48
CA TYR A 371 4.91 19.87 4.20
C TYR A 371 4.19 20.54 3.02
N GLY A 372 3.95 19.80 1.92
CA GLY A 372 3.21 20.30 0.77
C GLY A 372 1.79 20.73 1.15
N GLU A 373 1.09 19.97 1.96
CA GLU A 373 -0.24 20.35 2.48
C GLU A 373 -0.18 21.59 3.37
N GLY A 374 0.83 21.68 4.24
CA GLY A 374 1.07 22.87 5.06
C GLY A 374 1.28 24.11 4.22
N LEU A 375 2.12 24.05 3.20
CA LEU A 375 2.38 25.15 2.25
C LEU A 375 1.11 25.58 1.50
N LEU A 376 0.28 24.62 1.07
CA LEU A 376 -0.99 24.93 0.41
C LEU A 376 -1.96 25.67 1.34
N LYS A 377 -2.02 25.31 2.62
CA LYS A 377 -2.82 26.02 3.63
C LYS A 377 -2.35 27.45 3.85
N LEU A 378 -1.03 27.69 3.70
CA LEU A 378 -0.43 29.04 3.80
C LEU A 378 -0.54 29.87 2.51
N GLY A 379 -1.04 29.29 1.41
CA GLY A 379 -1.08 29.95 0.09
C GLY A 379 0.25 29.92 -0.67
N GLU A 380 1.26 29.18 -0.18
CA GLU A 380 2.59 29.03 -0.79
C GLU A 380 2.58 27.94 -1.89
N ALA A 381 1.63 28.07 -2.83
CA ALA A 381 1.32 27.03 -3.81
C ALA A 381 2.47 26.73 -4.77
N ASP A 382 3.24 27.73 -5.20
CA ASP A 382 4.41 27.54 -6.05
C ASP A 382 5.48 26.67 -5.39
N LYS A 383 5.70 26.88 -4.10
CA LYS A 383 6.67 26.12 -3.31
C LYS A 383 6.17 24.69 -3.10
N ALA A 384 4.89 24.53 -2.77
CA ALA A 384 4.25 23.22 -2.64
C ALA A 384 4.37 22.43 -3.94
N HIS A 385 4.02 23.02 -5.08
CA HIS A 385 4.11 22.38 -6.39
C HIS A 385 5.55 21.91 -6.69
N ARG A 386 6.56 22.75 -6.45
CA ARG A 386 7.97 22.38 -6.70
C ARG A 386 8.44 21.20 -5.87
N ILE A 387 8.15 21.15 -4.55
CA ILE A 387 8.61 20.04 -3.70
C ILE A 387 7.87 18.74 -4.01
N LEU A 388 6.58 18.81 -4.29
CA LEU A 388 5.77 17.65 -4.69
C LEU A 388 6.21 17.11 -6.05
N LEU A 389 6.56 17.99 -7.00
CA LEU A 389 7.09 17.59 -8.31
C LEU A 389 8.45 16.89 -8.19
N ASP A 390 9.35 17.39 -7.33
CA ASP A 390 10.63 16.69 -7.08
C ASP A 390 10.40 15.31 -6.49
N LEU A 391 9.45 15.16 -5.55
CA LEU A 391 9.08 13.86 -5.00
C LEU A 391 8.60 12.91 -6.11
N MET A 392 7.60 13.32 -6.89
CA MET A 392 6.98 12.50 -7.95
C MET A 392 7.94 12.10 -9.06
N ASN A 393 8.93 12.92 -9.36
CA ASN A 393 9.95 12.59 -10.37
C ASN A 393 10.95 11.53 -9.88
N ASN A 394 10.99 11.25 -8.60
CA ASN A 394 11.98 10.34 -7.99
C ASN A 394 11.37 9.14 -7.29
N VAL A 395 10.09 9.23 -6.89
CA VAL A 395 9.36 8.18 -6.18
C VAL A 395 8.04 7.94 -6.92
N PRO A 396 7.68 6.68 -7.23
CA PRO A 396 6.39 6.38 -7.84
C PRO A 396 5.24 6.89 -6.96
N PRO A 397 4.36 7.77 -7.48
CA PRO A 397 3.32 8.36 -6.67
C PRO A 397 2.11 7.43 -6.49
N THR A 398 1.38 7.62 -5.40
CA THR A 398 0.02 7.09 -5.24
C THR A 398 -1.01 8.02 -5.92
N PRO A 399 -2.24 7.54 -6.21
CA PRO A 399 -3.29 8.41 -6.77
C PRO A 399 -3.53 9.67 -5.94
N GLU A 400 -3.54 9.56 -4.61
CA GLU A 400 -3.76 10.71 -3.72
C GLU A 400 -2.63 11.74 -3.78
N GLN A 401 -1.40 11.29 -3.92
CA GLN A 401 -0.25 12.19 -4.13
C GLN A 401 -0.36 12.93 -5.47
N VAL A 402 -0.85 12.25 -6.52
CA VAL A 402 -1.12 12.88 -7.82
C VAL A 402 -2.26 13.91 -7.71
N ARG A 403 -3.29 13.63 -6.91
CA ARG A 403 -4.37 14.58 -6.63
C ARG A 403 -3.85 15.80 -5.84
N LEU A 404 -2.94 15.60 -4.91
CA LEU A 404 -2.31 16.67 -4.13
C LEU A 404 -1.49 17.60 -5.03
N ILE A 405 -0.65 17.07 -5.92
CA ILE A 405 0.14 17.92 -6.83
C ILE A 405 -0.75 18.63 -7.85
N ALA A 406 -1.85 18.01 -8.31
CA ALA A 406 -2.83 18.67 -9.16
C ALA A 406 -3.44 19.90 -8.45
N ARG A 407 -3.75 19.78 -7.16
CA ARG A 407 -4.24 20.89 -6.34
C ARG A 407 -3.17 21.98 -6.19
N ALA A 408 -1.91 21.59 -5.97
CA ALA A 408 -0.80 22.53 -5.86
C ALA A 408 -0.57 23.30 -7.17
N ALA A 409 -0.54 22.61 -8.31
CA ALA A 409 -0.40 23.22 -9.62
C ALA A 409 -1.56 24.21 -9.92
N ASN A 410 -2.79 23.81 -9.61
CA ASN A 410 -3.96 24.68 -9.81
C ASN A 410 -3.91 25.95 -8.95
N GLN A 411 -3.52 25.84 -7.68
CA GLN A 411 -3.40 26.99 -6.80
C GLN A 411 -2.20 27.89 -7.17
N ALA A 412 -1.15 27.32 -7.78
CA ALA A 412 -0.02 28.06 -8.33
C ALA A 412 -0.35 28.75 -9.67
N GLY A 413 -1.57 28.57 -10.21
CA GLY A 413 -2.00 29.17 -11.47
C GLY A 413 -1.64 28.34 -12.71
N ASP A 414 -0.95 27.22 -12.57
CA ASP A 414 -0.63 26.31 -13.68
C ASP A 414 -1.80 25.35 -13.95
N THR A 415 -2.85 25.89 -14.58
CA THR A 415 -4.05 25.10 -14.91
C THR A 415 -3.75 23.96 -15.87
N ALA A 416 -2.77 24.12 -16.77
CA ALA A 416 -2.42 23.06 -17.73
C ALA A 416 -1.83 21.84 -17.04
N GLU A 417 -0.85 22.04 -16.14
CA GLU A 417 -0.28 20.95 -15.35
C GLU A 417 -1.30 20.35 -14.38
N ALA A 418 -2.15 21.17 -13.76
CA ALA A 418 -3.21 20.66 -12.89
C ALA A 418 -4.14 19.68 -13.61
N LEU A 419 -4.57 20.02 -14.84
CA LEU A 419 -5.38 19.14 -15.67
C LEU A 419 -4.64 17.88 -16.12
N TYR A 420 -3.34 17.99 -16.40
CA TYR A 420 -2.48 16.84 -16.68
C TYR A 420 -2.42 15.88 -15.49
N TYR A 421 -2.17 16.37 -14.26
CA TYR A 421 -2.13 15.51 -13.07
C TYR A 421 -3.50 14.91 -12.75
N LEU A 422 -4.59 15.63 -12.97
CA LEU A 422 -5.94 15.06 -12.84
C LEU A 422 -6.16 13.93 -13.87
N SER A 423 -5.63 14.06 -15.09
CA SER A 423 -5.62 12.95 -16.05
C SER A 423 -4.87 11.74 -15.49
N GLU A 424 -3.66 11.92 -14.99
CA GLU A 424 -2.87 10.83 -14.41
C GLU A 424 -3.60 10.17 -13.22
N TYR A 425 -4.22 10.95 -12.33
CA TYR A 425 -5.08 10.42 -11.26
C TYR A 425 -6.18 9.49 -11.82
N HIS A 426 -6.90 9.95 -12.85
CA HIS A 426 -7.96 9.15 -13.47
C HIS A 426 -7.41 7.89 -14.15
N LEU A 427 -6.22 7.95 -14.73
CA LEU A 427 -5.57 6.76 -15.31
C LEU A 427 -5.19 5.74 -14.23
N MET A 428 -4.62 6.20 -13.14
CA MET A 428 -4.24 5.34 -12.01
C MET A 428 -5.47 4.67 -11.37
N THR A 429 -6.60 5.37 -11.35
CA THR A 429 -7.88 4.86 -10.82
C THR A 429 -8.73 4.15 -11.88
N GLY A 430 -8.17 3.82 -13.06
CA GLY A 430 -8.83 3.01 -14.10
C GLY A 430 -9.84 3.75 -14.97
N ASN A 431 -10.03 5.05 -14.79
CA ASN A 431 -10.97 5.86 -15.57
C ASN A 431 -10.30 6.46 -16.82
N LEU A 432 -10.03 5.63 -17.84
CA LEU A 432 -9.32 6.07 -19.06
C LEU A 432 -10.07 7.18 -19.82
N VAL A 433 -11.40 7.11 -19.89
CA VAL A 433 -12.23 8.12 -20.55
C VAL A 433 -12.12 9.48 -19.84
N GLY A 434 -12.20 9.46 -18.49
CA GLY A 434 -12.00 10.65 -17.67
C GLY A 434 -10.60 11.24 -17.86
N GLY A 435 -9.56 10.40 -17.89
CA GLY A 435 -8.19 10.83 -18.13
C GLY A 435 -8.03 11.59 -19.45
N ILE A 436 -8.53 11.03 -20.55
CA ILE A 436 -8.50 11.73 -21.85
C ILE A 436 -9.31 13.05 -21.80
N SER A 437 -10.46 13.07 -21.15
CA SER A 437 -11.28 14.29 -21.04
C SER A 437 -10.50 15.43 -20.37
N PHE A 438 -9.72 15.16 -19.32
CA PHE A 438 -8.88 16.17 -18.69
C PHE A 438 -7.76 16.67 -19.60
N LEU A 439 -7.09 15.79 -20.36
CA LEU A 439 -6.07 16.19 -21.35
C LEU A 439 -6.67 17.03 -22.49
N GLN A 440 -7.86 16.68 -22.98
CA GLN A 440 -8.55 17.47 -23.99
C GLN A 440 -8.91 18.88 -23.49
N ARG A 441 -9.30 19.00 -22.22
CA ARG A 441 -9.53 20.30 -21.58
C ARG A 441 -8.23 21.10 -21.47
N ALA A 442 -7.11 20.45 -21.14
CA ALA A 442 -5.81 21.10 -21.11
C ALA A 442 -5.39 21.60 -22.49
N LEU A 443 -5.59 20.79 -23.54
CA LEU A 443 -5.31 21.17 -24.93
C LEU A 443 -6.16 22.33 -25.44
N ALA A 444 -7.32 22.58 -24.84
CA ALA A 444 -8.20 23.70 -25.19
C ALA A 444 -7.81 25.03 -24.52
N LEU A 445 -6.82 25.04 -23.63
CA LEU A 445 -6.36 26.26 -22.97
C LEU A 445 -5.69 27.21 -23.99
N PRO A 446 -6.01 28.53 -23.95
CA PRO A 446 -5.48 29.49 -24.94
C PRO A 446 -3.98 29.73 -24.83
N GLU A 447 -3.40 29.62 -23.64
CA GLU A 447 -2.00 29.92 -23.35
C GLU A 447 -1.12 28.66 -23.18
N LEU A 448 -1.55 27.53 -23.78
CA LEU A 448 -0.81 26.28 -23.67
C LEU A 448 0.53 26.37 -24.41
N GLN A 449 1.62 26.02 -23.71
CA GLN A 449 2.95 25.96 -24.32
C GLN A 449 3.04 24.78 -25.31
N GLU A 450 3.82 24.97 -26.39
CA GLU A 450 3.96 23.94 -27.43
C GLU A 450 4.50 22.60 -26.90
N ILE A 451 5.43 22.63 -25.95
CA ILE A 451 5.96 21.43 -25.33
C ILE A 451 4.90 20.67 -24.51
N GLN A 452 4.01 21.41 -23.84
CA GLN A 452 2.88 20.81 -23.12
C GLN A 452 1.88 20.19 -24.10
N ARG A 453 1.59 20.89 -25.20
CA ARG A 453 0.70 20.39 -26.26
C ARG A 453 1.16 19.03 -26.77
N ILE A 454 2.43 18.95 -27.21
CA ILE A 454 3.03 17.71 -27.72
C ILE A 454 2.95 16.58 -26.68
N ARG A 455 3.28 16.90 -25.42
CA ARG A 455 3.22 15.90 -24.33
C ARG A 455 1.81 15.40 -24.09
N PHE A 456 0.79 16.27 -24.08
CA PHE A 456 -0.58 15.90 -23.82
C PHE A 456 -1.21 15.11 -24.99
N GLU A 457 -0.89 15.49 -26.23
CA GLU A 457 -1.31 14.73 -27.41
C GLU A 457 -0.70 13.32 -27.43
N ALA A 458 0.59 13.20 -27.20
CA ALA A 458 1.28 11.91 -27.10
C ALA A 458 0.69 11.05 -25.95
N ARG A 459 0.32 11.67 -24.83
CA ARG A 459 -0.30 10.95 -23.72
C ARG A 459 -1.70 10.42 -24.08
N ILE A 460 -2.51 11.20 -24.79
CA ILE A 460 -3.82 10.76 -25.29
C ILE A 460 -3.66 9.56 -26.22
N ASP A 461 -2.72 9.61 -27.16
CA ASP A 461 -2.50 8.51 -28.12
C ASP A 461 -2.06 7.24 -27.39
N PHE A 462 -1.15 7.36 -26.42
CA PHE A 462 -0.76 6.24 -25.57
C PHE A 462 -1.95 5.63 -24.82
N ILE A 463 -2.84 6.45 -24.22
CA ILE A 463 -4.01 5.94 -23.49
C ILE A 463 -4.95 5.18 -24.41
N ARG A 464 -5.16 5.69 -25.65
CA ARG A 464 -6.05 5.06 -26.63
C ARG A 464 -5.66 3.65 -26.99
N GLU A 465 -4.36 3.32 -26.99
CA GLU A 465 -3.86 1.98 -27.27
C GLU A 465 -4.35 0.93 -26.25
N TYR A 466 -4.69 1.37 -25.03
CA TYR A 466 -5.16 0.49 -23.94
C TYR A 466 -6.68 0.49 -23.77
N MET A 467 -7.42 1.29 -24.56
CA MET A 467 -8.89 1.40 -24.44
C MET A 467 -9.59 0.27 -25.21
N SER A 468 -10.68 -0.22 -24.63
CA SER A 468 -11.60 -1.12 -25.30
C SER A 468 -12.41 -0.37 -26.40
N GLU A 469 -12.97 -1.12 -27.35
CA GLU A 469 -13.87 -0.53 -28.36
C GLU A 469 -15.07 0.21 -27.76
N GLU A 470 -15.58 -0.27 -26.64
CA GLU A 470 -16.70 0.36 -25.94
C GLU A 470 -16.30 1.70 -25.30
N GLN A 471 -15.14 1.74 -24.68
CA GLN A 471 -14.57 2.98 -24.12
C GLN A 471 -14.26 4.01 -25.22
N LEU A 472 -13.75 3.57 -26.37
CA LEU A 472 -13.54 4.45 -27.51
C LEU A 472 -14.85 5.03 -28.05
N LYS A 473 -15.94 4.23 -28.12
CA LYS A 473 -17.28 4.72 -28.49
C LYS A 473 -17.83 5.70 -27.43
N GLN A 474 -17.61 5.44 -26.16
CA GLN A 474 -18.00 6.34 -25.07
C GLN A 474 -17.28 7.69 -25.19
N LEU A 475 -15.96 7.65 -25.45
CA LEU A 475 -15.15 8.86 -25.66
C LEU A 475 -15.69 9.70 -26.83
N GLN A 476 -16.04 9.05 -27.96
CA GLN A 476 -16.64 9.75 -29.12
C GLN A 476 -17.98 10.42 -28.81
N ARG A 477 -18.81 9.79 -27.95
CA ARG A 477 -20.10 10.36 -27.53
C ARG A 477 -19.94 11.52 -26.56
N SER A 478 -18.88 11.56 -25.78
CA SER A 478 -18.58 12.63 -24.81
C SER A 478 -17.95 13.88 -25.48
N GLN A 479 -17.53 13.79 -26.74
CA GLN A 479 -17.04 14.96 -27.48
C GLN A 479 -18.22 15.86 -27.90
N PRO A 480 -18.15 17.18 -27.65
CA PRO A 480 -19.19 18.09 -28.11
C PRO A 480 -19.26 18.03 -29.65
N VAL A 481 -20.48 17.89 -30.17
CA VAL A 481 -20.78 17.89 -31.59
C VAL A 481 -20.36 19.25 -32.19
N GLY A 482 -19.10 19.33 -32.67
CA GLY A 482 -18.55 20.57 -33.24
C GLY A 482 -17.10 20.50 -33.68
N ALA A 483 -16.36 19.44 -33.35
CA ALA A 483 -14.92 19.33 -33.66
C ALA A 483 -14.60 18.61 -34.99
N SER A 484 -15.58 18.02 -35.68
CA SER A 484 -15.32 17.21 -36.89
C SER A 484 -15.24 17.99 -38.21
N ALA A 485 -15.28 19.34 -38.19
CA ALA A 485 -15.34 20.15 -39.42
C ALA A 485 -14.02 20.87 -39.78
N ARG A 486 -12.86 20.52 -39.21
CA ARG A 486 -11.60 21.21 -39.55
C ARG A 486 -10.47 20.34 -40.13
N ASN A 487 -10.74 19.10 -40.54
CA ASN A 487 -9.73 18.27 -41.23
C ASN A 487 -10.24 17.72 -42.58
N SER A 488 -10.75 18.61 -43.43
CA SER A 488 -10.89 18.36 -44.86
C SER A 488 -10.78 19.69 -45.60
N GLY A 489 -9.56 20.09 -45.81
CA GLY A 489 -9.22 21.24 -46.63
C GLY A 489 -7.74 21.16 -46.96
#